data_ff5c0c3928a0d8b63b612653ed56eba8
#
_entry.id   ff5c0c3928a0d8b63b612653ed56eba8
#
_cell.length_a   1.000
_cell.length_b   1.000
_cell.length_c   1.000
_cell.angle_alpha   90.00
_cell.angle_beta   90.00
_cell.angle_gamma   90.00
#
_symmetry.space_group_name_H-M   'P 1'
#
loop_
_entity.id
_entity.type
_entity.pdbx_description
1 polymer ?
#
loop_
_entity_poly.entity_id
_entity_poly.type
_entity_poly.pdbx_seq_one_letter_code
_entity_poly.pdbx_strand_id
1 'polypeptide(L)'
;MRKFVSLLIGLIIGSTVSLYSTSMADTHIYRGRYTNTSDILTTWDGKHLYSGRYTNTSDILYTWDGRHLYRGRYTNTSDILYTWDGKHVYRGRYTNTSDILYTWDGKHLYRGRYTNTSDILYTFDGKHLYRGRYTNTSAILMTFNGPVPVPVMILALM
;
A
#
# COMPACT_ATOMS: atom_id res chain seq x y z
N MET A 1 -49.06 53.48 -18.98
CA MET A 1 -48.27 52.67 -18.02
C MET A 1 -47.71 51.45 -18.72
N ARG A 2 -46.42 51.49 -19.10
CA ARG A 2 -45.75 50.33 -19.68
C ARG A 2 -44.81 49.77 -18.64
N LYS A 3 -45.05 48.51 -18.19
CA LYS A 3 -44.19 47.79 -17.27
C LYS A 3 -43.06 47.14 -18.06
N PHE A 4 -41.85 47.57 -17.84
CA PHE A 4 -40.64 46.92 -18.31
C PHE A 4 -40.41 45.67 -17.49
N VAL A 5 -40.44 44.50 -18.11
CA VAL A 5 -39.97 43.26 -17.53
C VAL A 5 -38.53 43.13 -17.90
N SER A 6 -37.66 43.29 -16.88
CA SER A 6 -36.22 43.05 -17.01
C SER A 6 -35.95 41.57 -16.94
N LEU A 7 -35.53 40.96 -18.07
CA LEU A 7 -35.10 39.56 -18.13
C LEU A 7 -33.65 39.47 -17.67
N LEU A 8 -33.43 38.95 -16.47
CA LEU A 8 -32.11 38.68 -15.92
C LEU A 8 -31.60 37.37 -16.51
N ILE A 9 -30.75 37.44 -17.52
CA ILE A 9 -30.03 36.25 -18.03
C ILE A 9 -28.89 35.94 -17.06
N GLY A 10 -29.11 34.94 -16.23
CA GLY A 10 -28.08 34.38 -15.36
C GLY A 10 -27.07 33.60 -16.21
N LEU A 11 -25.86 34.14 -16.31
CA LEU A 11 -24.71 33.47 -16.91
C LEU A 11 -24.24 32.37 -15.93
N ILE A 12 -24.60 31.12 -16.19
CA ILE A 12 -24.03 29.97 -15.47
C ILE A 12 -22.62 29.75 -16.01
N ILE A 13 -21.63 30.28 -15.30
CA ILE A 13 -20.24 29.94 -15.54
C ILE A 13 -20.04 28.51 -14.98
N GLY A 14 -20.15 27.52 -15.85
CA GLY A 14 -19.80 26.15 -15.54
C GLY A 14 -18.28 26.05 -15.28
N SER A 15 -17.89 26.11 -14.03
CA SER A 15 -16.53 25.74 -13.63
C SER A 15 -16.39 24.22 -13.84
N THR A 16 -15.75 23.84 -14.94
CA THR A 16 -15.26 22.47 -15.12
C THR A 16 -14.17 22.26 -14.10
N VAL A 17 -14.50 21.62 -12.97
CA VAL A 17 -13.50 21.10 -12.04
C VAL A 17 -12.77 19.99 -12.79
N SER A 18 -11.62 20.31 -13.36
CA SER A 18 -10.69 19.32 -13.89
C SER A 18 -10.18 18.52 -12.71
N LEU A 19 -10.68 17.31 -12.55
CA LEU A 19 -10.11 16.33 -11.63
C LEU A 19 -8.77 15.92 -12.20
N TYR A 20 -7.73 16.64 -11.81
CA TYR A 20 -6.37 16.17 -12.00
C TYR A 20 -6.22 14.91 -11.13
N SER A 21 -6.31 13.75 -11.75
CA SER A 21 -5.81 12.51 -11.18
C SER A 21 -4.30 12.71 -11.06
N THR A 22 -3.83 13.09 -9.87
CA THR A 22 -2.41 13.00 -9.56
C THR A 22 -2.08 11.51 -9.56
N SER A 23 -1.49 11.01 -10.64
CA SER A 23 -0.87 9.69 -10.61
C SER A 23 0.18 9.75 -9.49
N MET A 24 -0.03 8.98 -8.44
CA MET A 24 0.98 8.84 -7.40
C MET A 24 2.23 8.28 -8.10
N ALA A 25 3.37 8.94 -7.88
CA ALA A 25 4.62 8.42 -8.43
C ALA A 25 4.86 7.00 -7.88
N ASP A 26 5.41 6.13 -8.75
CA ASP A 26 5.73 4.77 -8.37
C ASP A 26 6.61 4.74 -7.11
N THR A 27 6.29 3.88 -6.17
CA THR A 27 7.09 3.65 -4.97
C THR A 27 8.06 2.51 -5.21
N HIS A 28 9.37 2.80 -5.11
CA HIS A 28 10.40 1.78 -5.13
C HIS A 28 10.71 1.28 -3.72
N ILE A 29 10.88 -0.02 -3.59
CA ILE A 29 11.29 -0.71 -2.38
C ILE A 29 12.72 -1.19 -2.58
N TYR A 30 13.62 -0.68 -1.75
CA TYR A 30 15.07 -0.91 -1.84
C TYR A 30 15.53 -1.89 -0.77
N ARG A 31 16.52 -2.71 -1.12
CA ARG A 31 17.23 -3.54 -0.15
C ARG A 31 18.10 -2.66 0.76
N GLY A 32 17.97 -2.87 2.08
CA GLY A 32 18.79 -2.19 3.06
C GLY A 32 18.51 -0.70 3.21
N ARG A 33 19.56 0.05 3.56
CA ARG A 33 19.45 1.45 4.01
C ARG A 33 19.37 2.49 2.88
N TYR A 34 20.00 2.19 1.74
CA TYR A 34 20.24 3.16 0.69
C TYR A 34 19.25 3.04 -0.45
N THR A 35 19.06 4.15 -1.19
CA THR A 35 18.13 4.24 -2.32
C THR A 35 18.90 4.21 -3.66
N ASN A 36 19.88 3.33 -3.77
CA ASN A 36 20.59 3.15 -5.04
C ASN A 36 19.70 2.40 -6.05
N THR A 37 19.79 2.74 -7.30
CA THR A 37 19.01 2.09 -8.36
C THR A 37 19.25 0.58 -8.44
N SER A 38 20.46 0.13 -8.16
CA SER A 38 20.85 -1.29 -8.12
C SER A 38 20.20 -2.07 -6.97
N ASP A 39 19.71 -1.37 -5.95
CA ASP A 39 19.13 -1.98 -4.75
C ASP A 39 17.60 -2.08 -4.80
N ILE A 40 16.98 -1.66 -5.92
CA ILE A 40 15.53 -1.76 -6.09
C ILE A 40 15.13 -3.24 -6.18
N LEU A 41 14.33 -3.70 -5.23
CA LEU A 41 13.77 -5.05 -5.20
C LEU A 41 12.46 -5.14 -5.97
N THR A 42 11.56 -4.19 -5.70
CA THR A 42 10.21 -4.15 -6.27
C THR A 42 9.74 -2.72 -6.45
N THR A 43 8.75 -2.55 -7.33
CA THR A 43 8.10 -1.27 -7.60
C THR A 43 6.59 -1.39 -7.35
N TRP A 44 6.00 -0.43 -6.68
CA TRP A 44 4.59 -0.33 -6.37
C TRP A 44 3.95 0.87 -7.07
N ASP A 45 2.89 0.65 -7.88
CA ASP A 45 2.20 1.69 -8.66
C ASP A 45 0.88 2.19 -8.04
N GLY A 46 0.55 1.72 -6.82
CA GLY A 46 -0.73 1.99 -6.16
C GLY A 46 -1.74 0.85 -6.30
N LYS A 47 -1.51 -0.10 -7.21
CA LYS A 47 -2.36 -1.28 -7.44
C LYS A 47 -1.57 -2.58 -7.59
N HIS A 48 -0.44 -2.55 -8.28
CA HIS A 48 0.36 -3.72 -8.58
C HIS A 48 1.75 -3.61 -7.95
N LEU A 49 2.25 -4.73 -7.46
CA LEU A 49 3.66 -4.89 -7.06
C LEU A 49 4.40 -5.61 -8.17
N TYR A 50 5.43 -4.97 -8.70
CA TYR A 50 6.25 -5.46 -9.80
C TYR A 50 7.60 -5.96 -9.29
N SER A 51 8.16 -6.97 -9.96
CA SER A 51 9.54 -7.38 -9.74
C SER A 51 10.50 -6.34 -10.31
N GLY A 52 11.48 -5.91 -9.51
CA GLY A 52 12.50 -4.97 -9.93
C GLY A 52 12.00 -3.54 -10.12
N ARG A 53 12.69 -2.82 -11.00
CA ARG A 53 12.54 -1.36 -11.17
C ARG A 53 11.37 -0.93 -12.04
N TYR A 54 11.00 -1.73 -13.03
CA TYR A 54 10.07 -1.33 -14.09
C TYR A 54 8.67 -1.88 -13.88
N THR A 55 7.68 -1.14 -14.39
CA THR A 55 6.26 -1.49 -14.27
C THR A 55 5.74 -2.19 -15.54
N ASN A 56 6.48 -3.19 -16.02
CA ASN A 56 6.04 -3.99 -17.15
C ASN A 56 4.96 -4.99 -16.72
N THR A 57 3.97 -5.21 -17.53
CA THR A 57 2.86 -6.12 -17.24
C THR A 57 3.31 -7.55 -16.94
N SER A 58 4.40 -8.01 -17.58
CA SER A 58 5.02 -9.33 -17.34
C SER A 58 5.63 -9.48 -15.95
N ASP A 59 5.94 -8.37 -15.29
CA ASP A 59 6.68 -8.33 -14.03
C ASP A 59 5.77 -8.18 -12.82
N ILE A 60 4.43 -8.19 -13.02
CA ILE A 60 3.45 -8.10 -11.95
C ILE A 60 3.51 -9.37 -11.07
N LEU A 61 3.89 -9.19 -9.82
CA LEU A 61 3.92 -10.24 -8.81
C LEU A 61 2.59 -10.37 -8.08
N TYR A 62 1.99 -9.22 -7.71
CA TYR A 62 0.78 -9.17 -6.90
C TYR A 62 -0.09 -7.98 -7.28
N THR A 63 -1.40 -8.12 -7.02
CA THR A 63 -2.42 -7.07 -7.21
C THR A 63 -3.14 -6.80 -5.89
N TRP A 64 -3.39 -5.53 -5.60
CA TRP A 64 -4.09 -5.04 -4.42
C TRP A 64 -5.37 -4.31 -4.80
N ASP A 65 -6.50 -4.61 -4.16
CA ASP A 65 -7.81 -3.97 -4.41
C ASP A 65 -8.28 -3.03 -3.29
N GLY A 66 -7.42 -2.78 -2.29
CA GLY A 66 -7.75 -2.01 -1.09
C GLY A 66 -8.10 -2.87 0.12
N ARG A 67 -8.41 -4.16 -0.09
CA ARG A 67 -8.76 -5.12 0.96
C ARG A 67 -8.07 -6.47 0.80
N HIS A 68 -7.98 -6.98 -0.42
CA HIS A 68 -7.40 -8.27 -0.73
C HIS A 68 -6.11 -8.12 -1.52
N LEU A 69 -5.17 -8.98 -1.19
CA LEU A 69 -3.92 -9.13 -1.93
C LEU A 69 -3.98 -10.42 -2.74
N TYR A 70 -3.85 -10.28 -4.04
CA TYR A 70 -3.93 -11.37 -5.01
C TYR A 70 -2.56 -11.73 -5.55
N ARG A 71 -2.34 -13.01 -5.82
CA ARG A 71 -1.17 -13.47 -6.57
C ARG A 71 -1.34 -13.11 -8.05
N GLY A 72 -0.30 -12.51 -8.63
CA GLY A 72 -0.26 -12.15 -10.04
C GLY A 72 -1.14 -10.95 -10.40
N ARG A 73 -1.46 -10.87 -11.67
CA ARG A 73 -2.10 -9.70 -12.31
C ARG A 73 -3.59 -9.55 -12.05
N TYR A 74 -4.28 -10.66 -11.85
CA TYR A 74 -5.74 -10.69 -11.87
C TYR A 74 -6.33 -10.78 -10.45
N THR A 75 -7.57 -10.33 -10.31
CA THR A 75 -8.30 -10.30 -9.03
C THR A 75 -9.28 -11.49 -8.93
N ASN A 76 -8.82 -12.69 -9.27
CA ASN A 76 -9.64 -13.89 -9.11
C ASN A 76 -9.73 -14.28 -7.63
N THR A 77 -10.87 -14.73 -7.19
CA THR A 77 -11.11 -15.14 -5.80
C THR A 77 -10.16 -16.27 -5.33
N SER A 78 -9.78 -17.17 -6.25
CA SER A 78 -8.82 -18.25 -5.98
C SER A 78 -7.40 -17.77 -5.70
N ASP A 79 -7.07 -16.55 -6.14
CA ASP A 79 -5.72 -16.01 -6.06
C ASP A 79 -5.51 -15.11 -4.83
N ILE A 80 -6.52 -14.97 -3.96
CA ILE A 80 -6.42 -14.19 -2.73
C ILE A 80 -5.44 -14.86 -1.76
N LEU A 81 -4.35 -14.16 -1.46
CA LEU A 81 -3.36 -14.58 -0.47
C LEU A 81 -3.69 -14.06 0.91
N TYR A 82 -4.02 -12.79 0.99
CA TYR A 82 -4.28 -12.09 2.26
C TYR A 82 -5.49 -11.18 2.16
N THR A 83 -6.18 -11.02 3.30
CA THR A 83 -7.22 -10.03 3.52
C THR A 83 -6.78 -9.07 4.61
N TRP A 84 -7.06 -7.78 4.45
CA TRP A 84 -6.73 -6.70 5.36
C TRP A 84 -7.99 -6.01 5.88
N ASP A 85 -8.08 -5.76 7.18
CA ASP A 85 -9.21 -5.05 7.82
C ASP A 85 -8.83 -3.67 8.38
N GLY A 86 -7.62 -3.18 8.11
CA GLY A 86 -7.07 -1.94 8.67
C GLY A 86 -6.16 -2.17 9.88
N LYS A 87 -6.19 -3.37 10.48
CA LYS A 87 -5.39 -3.73 11.65
C LYS A 87 -4.76 -5.12 11.54
N HIS A 88 -5.49 -6.09 11.01
CA HIS A 88 -5.05 -7.47 10.92
C HIS A 88 -4.85 -7.92 9.48
N VAL A 89 -3.84 -8.73 9.26
CA VAL A 89 -3.62 -9.47 8.02
C VAL A 89 -4.06 -10.90 8.23
N TYR A 90 -5.06 -11.32 7.47
CA TYR A 90 -5.63 -12.67 7.50
C TYR A 90 -5.12 -13.50 6.35
N ARG A 91 -4.95 -14.79 6.58
CA ARG A 91 -4.66 -15.77 5.52
C ARG A 91 -5.91 -15.97 4.65
N GLY A 92 -5.73 -15.82 3.33
CA GLY A 92 -6.79 -16.07 2.36
C GLY A 92 -7.90 -15.02 2.39
N ARG A 93 -9.10 -15.44 2.01
CA ARG A 93 -10.25 -14.58 1.70
C ARG A 93 -11.01 -14.07 2.91
N TYR A 94 -11.05 -14.84 3.98
CA TYR A 94 -11.96 -14.60 5.11
C TYR A 94 -11.28 -13.95 6.30
N THR A 95 -12.07 -13.24 7.11
CA THR A 95 -11.58 -12.53 8.31
C THR A 95 -11.91 -13.31 9.60
N ASN A 96 -11.66 -14.61 9.59
CA ASN A 96 -11.82 -15.43 10.80
C ASN A 96 -10.67 -15.15 11.77
N THR A 97 -10.96 -15.13 13.05
CA THR A 97 -9.95 -14.91 14.10
C THR A 97 -8.79 -15.91 14.06
N SER A 98 -9.07 -17.16 13.68
CA SER A 98 -8.07 -18.23 13.51
C SER A 98 -7.10 -17.98 12.35
N ASP A 99 -7.47 -17.12 11.40
CA ASP A 99 -6.70 -16.86 10.19
C ASP A 99 -5.82 -15.62 10.30
N ILE A 100 -5.80 -14.95 11.46
CA ILE A 100 -4.95 -13.79 11.70
C ILE A 100 -3.48 -14.23 11.71
N LEU A 101 -2.72 -13.72 10.74
CA LEU A 101 -1.28 -13.95 10.63
C LEU A 101 -0.49 -12.86 11.34
N TYR A 102 -0.92 -11.60 11.17
CA TYR A 102 -0.22 -10.44 11.69
C TYR A 102 -1.19 -9.37 12.18
N THR A 103 -0.73 -8.58 13.16
CA THR A 103 -1.41 -7.38 13.67
C THR A 103 -0.50 -6.16 13.48
N TRP A 104 -1.08 -5.05 13.04
CA TRP A 104 -0.41 -3.78 12.84
C TRP A 104 -0.94 -2.73 13.79
N ASP A 105 -0.08 -1.97 14.46
CA ASP A 105 -0.45 -0.90 15.39
C ASP A 105 -0.19 0.52 14.87
N GLY A 106 0.22 0.65 13.61
CA GLY A 106 0.65 1.90 12.99
C GLY A 106 2.15 2.07 12.91
N LYS A 107 2.93 1.26 13.66
CA LYS A 107 4.39 1.30 13.71
C LYS A 107 5.03 -0.10 13.73
N HIS A 108 4.45 -1.03 14.47
CA HIS A 108 4.98 -2.37 14.65
C HIS A 108 4.10 -3.42 13.97
N LEU A 109 4.74 -4.40 13.37
CA LEU A 109 4.10 -5.61 12.88
C LEU A 109 4.34 -6.73 13.88
N TYR A 110 3.25 -7.26 14.43
CA TYR A 110 3.25 -8.34 15.40
C TYR A 110 2.89 -9.65 14.74
N ARG A 111 3.46 -10.75 15.23
CA ARG A 111 3.04 -12.09 14.88
C ARG A 111 1.70 -12.42 15.54
N GLY A 112 0.74 -12.89 14.73
CA GLY A 112 -0.55 -13.33 15.22
C GLY A 112 -1.47 -12.17 15.64
N ARG A 113 -2.41 -12.48 16.55
CA ARG A 113 -3.54 -11.63 16.91
C ARG A 113 -3.20 -10.50 17.90
N TYR A 114 -2.22 -10.73 18.78
CA TYR A 114 -1.99 -9.87 19.93
C TYR A 114 -0.80 -8.93 19.71
N THR A 115 -0.80 -7.82 20.45
CA THR A 115 0.25 -6.79 20.38
C THR A 115 1.22 -6.91 21.56
N ASN A 116 1.68 -8.13 21.86
CA ASN A 116 2.68 -8.32 22.89
C ASN A 116 4.06 -7.89 22.38
N THR A 117 4.86 -7.27 23.23
CA THR A 117 6.20 -6.80 22.87
C THR A 117 7.11 -7.91 22.34
N SER A 118 6.94 -9.14 22.85
CA SER A 118 7.69 -10.33 22.40
C SER A 118 7.34 -10.78 20.99
N ASP A 119 6.18 -10.36 20.47
CA ASP A 119 5.67 -10.77 19.18
C ASP A 119 5.98 -9.77 18.06
N ILE A 120 6.71 -8.68 18.36
CA ILE A 120 7.13 -7.69 17.36
C ILE A 120 8.12 -8.34 16.40
N LEU A 121 7.73 -8.43 15.13
CA LEU A 121 8.57 -8.91 14.04
C LEU A 121 9.35 -7.79 13.39
N TYR A 122 8.68 -6.67 13.13
CA TYR A 122 9.25 -5.53 12.41
C TYR A 122 8.73 -4.21 12.96
N THR A 123 9.54 -3.17 12.79
CA THR A 123 9.19 -1.77 13.07
C THR A 123 9.35 -0.95 11.80
N PHE A 124 8.38 -0.09 11.51
CA PHE A 124 8.40 0.81 10.36
C PHE A 124 8.32 2.26 10.83
N ASP A 125 9.21 3.11 10.34
CA ASP A 125 9.29 4.53 10.72
C ASP A 125 8.69 5.49 9.68
N GLY A 126 8.01 4.95 8.66
CA GLY A 126 7.48 5.70 7.52
C GLY A 126 8.39 5.66 6.30
N LYS A 127 9.66 5.26 6.47
CA LYS A 127 10.65 5.15 5.39
C LYS A 127 11.43 3.84 5.43
N HIS A 128 11.85 3.40 6.61
CA HIS A 128 12.65 2.20 6.79
C HIS A 128 11.89 1.12 7.53
N LEU A 129 12.07 -0.11 7.09
CA LEU A 129 11.59 -1.31 7.78
C LEU A 129 12.75 -1.95 8.51
N TYR A 130 12.62 -2.06 9.83
CA TYR A 130 13.62 -2.62 10.73
C TYR A 130 13.22 -4.01 11.19
N ARG A 131 14.19 -4.88 11.36
CA ARG A 131 13.97 -6.17 12.02
C ARG A 131 13.77 -5.96 13.52
N GLY A 132 12.70 -6.52 14.07
CA GLY A 132 12.38 -6.49 15.49
C GLY A 132 11.88 -5.13 15.97
N ARG A 133 12.05 -4.88 17.27
CA ARG A 133 11.43 -3.76 17.99
C ARG A 133 12.13 -2.41 17.80
N TYR A 134 13.44 -2.42 17.57
CA TYR A 134 14.25 -1.22 17.64
C TYR A 134 14.63 -0.66 16.27
N THR A 135 14.79 0.65 16.19
CA THR A 135 15.11 1.38 14.95
C THR A 135 16.62 1.62 14.81
N ASN A 136 17.41 0.59 15.05
CA ASN A 136 18.85 0.66 14.86
C ASN A 136 19.23 0.59 13.39
N THR A 137 20.17 1.40 12.95
CA THR A 137 20.63 1.45 11.56
C THR A 137 21.03 0.08 11.00
N SER A 138 21.67 -0.77 11.82
CA SER A 138 22.09 -2.12 11.45
C SER A 138 20.93 -3.10 11.27
N ALA A 139 19.75 -2.75 11.77
CA ALA A 139 18.54 -3.56 11.66
C ALA A 139 17.66 -3.21 10.44
N ILE A 140 18.06 -2.22 9.63
CA ILE A 140 17.31 -1.81 8.44
C ILE A 140 17.35 -2.95 7.41
N LEU A 141 16.16 -3.44 7.05
CA LEU A 141 15.98 -4.46 6.02
C LEU A 141 15.67 -3.84 4.67
N MET A 142 14.83 -2.81 4.66
CA MET A 142 14.31 -2.18 3.45
C MET A 142 14.11 -0.69 3.64
N THR A 143 14.20 0.04 2.54
CA THR A 143 13.87 1.47 2.43
C THR A 143 12.80 1.66 1.39
N PHE A 144 11.81 2.50 1.68
CA PHE A 144 10.68 2.84 0.82
C PHE A 144 10.79 4.34 0.46
N ASN A 145 10.62 4.69 -0.81
CA ASN A 145 10.60 6.09 -1.22
C ASN A 145 9.18 6.67 -1.35
N GLY A 146 8.18 5.91 -0.92
CA GLY A 146 6.78 6.31 -0.92
C GLY A 146 5.91 5.34 -0.10
N PRO A 147 4.61 5.62 0.01
CA PRO A 147 3.70 4.80 0.80
C PRO A 147 3.38 3.47 0.11
N VAL A 148 3.28 2.41 0.91
CA VAL A 148 2.77 1.10 0.48
C VAL A 148 1.81 0.55 1.54
N PRO A 149 0.75 -0.19 1.14
CA PRO A 149 -0.12 -0.88 2.09
C PRO A 149 0.65 -1.94 2.91
N VAL A 150 0.24 -2.16 4.16
CA VAL A 150 0.88 -3.13 5.05
C VAL A 150 0.98 -4.54 4.45
N PRO A 151 -0.08 -5.10 3.80
CA PRO A 151 0.04 -6.41 3.15
C PRO A 151 1.08 -6.45 2.02
N VAL A 152 1.24 -5.35 1.26
CA VAL A 152 2.27 -5.23 0.21
C VAL A 152 3.66 -5.14 0.83
N MET A 153 3.82 -4.38 1.92
CA MET A 153 5.08 -4.28 2.66
C MET A 153 5.55 -5.66 3.18
N ILE A 154 4.63 -6.50 3.66
CA ILE A 154 4.92 -7.86 4.14
C ILE A 154 5.47 -8.74 3.01
N LEU A 155 4.89 -8.65 1.81
CA LEU A 155 5.35 -9.45 0.68
C LEU A 155 6.73 -9.06 0.17
N ALA A 156 7.10 -7.79 0.29
CA ALA A 156 8.44 -7.35 -0.07
C ALA A 156 9.54 -7.99 0.81
N LEU A 157 9.15 -8.62 1.94
CA LEU A 157 10.05 -9.35 2.85
C LEU A 157 10.26 -10.82 2.45
N MET A 158 9.44 -11.35 1.55
CA MET A 158 9.47 -12.77 1.12
C MET A 158 10.27 -12.93 -0.16
#